data_5db73f91b9a2e562a0301f36b0210f48
#
_entry.id   5db73f91b9a2e562a0301f36b0210f48
#
_cell.length_a   1.000
_cell.length_b   1.000
_cell.length_c   1.000
_cell.angle_alpha   90.00
_cell.angle_beta   90.00
_cell.angle_gamma   90.00
#
_symmetry.space_group_name_H-M   'P 1'
#
loop_
_entity.id
_entity.type
_entity.pdbx_description
1 polymer ?
#
loop_
_entity_poly.entity_id
_entity_poly.type
_entity_poly.pdbx_seq_one_letter_code
_entity_poly.pdbx_strand_id
1 'polypeptide(L)'
;RERYSKLPETPFADYDLGDKKLPAYKHKAEILDTLSGSKISWLCGPTGSGKTTQTAQYALERFDRVVVLMPRRVIVDNVTEYVEKSLREQLGEQYPNHLVGKIHGRATEATPDTRLCFMTPATFTKKLEQFSSDWQDEKTLILVDEIHEANLEMEFATALAAKSIENTGKWHMAFSSATPDTEVSQAMYEDINGSELPVVTIKGRPHDIDIEEDKVNTVSEAYLEYGKDSKKSLIFVEGVRSI
;
A
#
# COMPACT_ATOMS: atom_id res chain seq x y z
N ARG A 1 -8.91 -20.93 22.82
CA ARG A 1 -8.75 -20.51 21.40
C ARG A 1 -10.13 -20.17 20.90
N GLU A 2 -10.52 -18.91 20.97
CA GLU A 2 -11.70 -18.41 20.26
C GLU A 2 -11.40 -18.53 18.76
N ARG A 3 -12.20 -19.36 18.09
CA ARG A 3 -12.20 -19.42 16.63
C ARG A 3 -12.72 -18.09 16.13
N TYR A 4 -11.92 -17.38 15.35
CA TYR A 4 -12.36 -16.23 14.60
C TYR A 4 -13.64 -16.61 13.84
N SER A 5 -14.71 -15.86 14.01
CA SER A 5 -15.90 -16.01 13.18
C SER A 5 -15.48 -15.79 11.73
N LYS A 6 -15.93 -16.66 10.81
CA LYS A 6 -15.71 -16.39 9.37
C LYS A 6 -16.24 -14.99 9.08
N LEU A 7 -15.35 -14.14 8.62
CA LEU A 7 -15.75 -12.82 8.10
C LEU A 7 -16.79 -13.06 6.97
N PRO A 8 -17.86 -12.27 6.88
CA PRO A 8 -18.79 -12.40 5.76
C PRO A 8 -18.03 -12.22 4.44
N GLU A 9 -18.35 -13.04 3.45
CA GLU A 9 -17.72 -12.98 2.12
C GLU A 9 -17.90 -11.58 1.56
N THR A 10 -16.77 -10.88 1.29
CA THR A 10 -16.68 -9.55 0.64
C THR A 10 -17.84 -8.58 0.98
N PRO A 11 -18.00 -8.10 2.22
CA PRO A 11 -19.15 -7.27 2.62
C PRO A 11 -19.18 -5.90 1.92
N PHE A 12 -18.13 -5.56 1.18
CA PHE A 12 -18.00 -4.28 0.46
C PHE A 12 -18.10 -4.43 -1.06
N ALA A 13 -18.52 -5.58 -1.59
CA ALA A 13 -18.63 -5.81 -3.04
C ALA A 13 -19.59 -4.84 -3.74
N ASP A 14 -20.61 -4.36 -3.03
CA ASP A 14 -21.61 -3.43 -3.56
C ASP A 14 -21.25 -1.94 -3.31
N TYR A 15 -20.11 -1.67 -2.70
CA TYR A 15 -19.63 -0.31 -2.43
C TYR A 15 -18.71 0.17 -3.54
N ASP A 16 -18.75 1.47 -3.81
CA ASP A 16 -17.83 2.15 -4.70
C ASP A 16 -16.79 2.92 -3.87
N LEU A 17 -15.89 2.17 -3.23
CA LEU A 17 -14.89 2.73 -2.33
C LEU A 17 -13.81 3.53 -3.07
N GLY A 18 -13.30 4.56 -2.41
CA GLY A 18 -12.17 5.37 -2.82
C GLY A 18 -12.51 6.80 -3.22
N ASP A 19 -11.48 7.64 -3.28
CA ASP A 19 -11.62 9.05 -3.66
C ASP A 19 -11.64 9.20 -5.19
N LYS A 20 -12.79 9.61 -5.73
CA LYS A 20 -13.02 9.82 -7.17
C LYS A 20 -12.15 10.91 -7.80
N LYS A 21 -11.54 11.77 -6.98
CA LYS A 21 -10.67 12.86 -7.44
C LYS A 21 -9.25 12.40 -7.73
N LEU A 22 -8.83 11.27 -7.16
CA LEU A 22 -7.47 10.76 -7.33
C LEU A 22 -7.32 9.98 -8.66
N PRO A 23 -6.16 10.10 -9.32
CA PRO A 23 -5.89 9.40 -10.58
C PRO A 23 -6.14 7.90 -10.53
N ALA A 24 -5.83 7.24 -9.42
CA ALA A 24 -6.04 5.80 -9.24
C ALA A 24 -7.51 5.37 -9.43
N TYR A 25 -8.48 6.25 -9.14
CA TYR A 25 -9.89 5.92 -9.31
C TYR A 25 -10.27 5.61 -10.76
N LYS A 26 -9.67 6.29 -11.73
CA LYS A 26 -9.91 6.03 -13.16
C LYS A 26 -9.46 4.64 -13.60
N HIS A 27 -8.54 4.02 -12.86
CA HIS A 27 -7.99 2.70 -13.09
C HIS A 27 -8.56 1.63 -12.14
N LYS A 28 -9.58 1.97 -11.32
CA LYS A 28 -10.10 1.10 -10.26
C LYS A 28 -10.49 -0.29 -10.78
N ALA A 29 -11.25 -0.35 -11.86
CA ALA A 29 -11.69 -1.62 -12.44
C ALA A 29 -10.50 -2.47 -12.90
N GLU A 30 -9.56 -1.88 -13.65
CA GLU A 30 -8.33 -2.52 -14.11
C GLU A 30 -7.48 -3.02 -12.94
N ILE A 31 -7.33 -2.20 -11.87
CA ILE A 31 -6.64 -2.58 -10.64
C ILE A 31 -7.29 -3.81 -10.01
N LEU A 32 -8.59 -3.77 -9.77
CA LEU A 32 -9.31 -4.87 -9.12
C LEU A 32 -9.30 -6.16 -9.93
N ASP A 33 -9.45 -6.06 -11.26
CA ASP A 33 -9.42 -7.22 -12.14
C ASP A 33 -8.03 -7.84 -12.17
N THR A 34 -6.98 -7.03 -12.24
CA THR A 34 -5.58 -7.50 -12.19
C THR A 34 -5.25 -8.15 -10.86
N LEU A 35 -5.57 -7.49 -9.73
CA LEU A 35 -5.32 -8.03 -8.39
C LEU A 35 -6.05 -9.36 -8.12
N SER A 36 -7.26 -9.50 -8.68
CA SER A 36 -8.06 -10.73 -8.48
C SER A 36 -7.71 -11.84 -9.46
N GLY A 37 -7.23 -11.48 -10.65
CA GLY A 37 -6.91 -12.41 -11.74
C GLY A 37 -5.50 -12.99 -11.69
N SER A 38 -4.57 -12.38 -10.94
CA SER A 38 -3.17 -12.78 -10.87
C SER A 38 -2.76 -13.06 -9.43
N LYS A 39 -1.81 -13.96 -9.22
CA LYS A 39 -1.26 -14.20 -7.89
C LYS A 39 -0.36 -13.07 -7.44
N ILE A 40 0.44 -12.54 -8.38
CA ILE A 40 1.37 -11.43 -8.13
C ILE A 40 1.25 -10.43 -9.27
N SER A 41 1.28 -9.13 -8.97
CA SER A 41 1.13 -8.04 -9.95
C SER A 41 1.90 -6.78 -9.56
N TRP A 42 2.02 -5.85 -10.51
CA TRP A 42 2.61 -4.53 -10.30
C TRP A 42 1.57 -3.42 -10.44
N LEU A 43 1.66 -2.43 -9.53
CA LEU A 43 0.92 -1.18 -9.60
C LEU A 43 1.93 -0.02 -9.72
N CYS A 44 2.00 0.56 -10.89
CA CYS A 44 2.94 1.64 -11.19
C CYS A 44 2.22 2.96 -11.34
N GLY A 45 2.86 4.04 -10.93
CA GLY A 45 2.31 5.38 -11.11
C GLY A 45 3.00 6.42 -10.22
N PRO A 46 2.84 7.71 -10.51
CA PRO A 46 3.53 8.77 -9.80
C PRO A 46 3.13 8.84 -8.33
N THR A 47 4.01 9.42 -7.51
CA THR A 47 3.70 9.73 -6.11
C THR A 47 2.49 10.65 -6.04
N GLY A 48 1.60 10.41 -5.08
CA GLY A 48 0.35 11.16 -4.92
C GLY A 48 -0.79 10.72 -5.84
N SER A 49 -0.59 9.77 -6.76
CA SER A 49 -1.68 9.24 -7.60
C SER A 49 -2.74 8.44 -6.84
N GLY A 50 -2.48 8.11 -5.59
CA GLY A 50 -3.35 7.28 -4.75
C GLY A 50 -3.08 5.78 -4.86
N LYS A 51 -1.98 5.34 -5.50
CA LYS A 51 -1.66 3.91 -5.68
C LYS A 51 -1.98 3.07 -4.45
N THR A 52 -1.31 3.33 -3.36
CA THR A 52 -1.39 2.51 -2.15
C THR A 52 -2.66 2.76 -1.36
N THR A 53 -2.95 4.04 -1.07
CA THR A 53 -4.09 4.42 -0.21
C THR A 53 -5.43 4.08 -0.83
N GLN A 54 -5.56 4.20 -2.15
CA GLN A 54 -6.80 3.91 -2.85
C GLN A 54 -6.92 2.41 -3.15
N THR A 55 -5.83 1.77 -3.60
CA THR A 55 -5.85 0.32 -3.86
C THR A 55 -6.17 -0.48 -2.59
N ALA A 56 -5.66 -0.06 -1.44
CA ALA A 56 -5.99 -0.68 -0.16
C ALA A 56 -7.51 -0.62 0.15
N GLN A 57 -8.17 0.49 -0.18
CA GLN A 57 -9.63 0.63 -0.03
C GLN A 57 -10.40 -0.19 -1.07
N TYR A 58 -10.01 -0.11 -2.36
CA TYR A 58 -10.67 -0.87 -3.44
C TYR A 58 -10.62 -2.37 -3.20
N ALA A 59 -9.48 -2.86 -2.71
CA ALA A 59 -9.27 -4.28 -2.48
C ALA A 59 -10.28 -4.89 -1.50
N LEU A 60 -10.85 -4.10 -0.58
CA LEU A 60 -11.92 -4.56 0.31
C LEU A 60 -13.19 -5.02 -0.44
N GLU A 61 -13.36 -4.62 -1.70
CA GLU A 61 -14.48 -5.05 -2.56
C GLU A 61 -14.29 -6.47 -3.12
N ARG A 62 -13.07 -7.00 -3.14
CA ARG A 62 -12.73 -8.28 -3.77
C ARG A 62 -11.97 -9.24 -2.88
N PHE A 63 -11.45 -8.77 -1.75
CA PHE A 63 -10.64 -9.54 -0.83
C PHE A 63 -11.24 -9.53 0.57
N ASP A 64 -11.15 -10.67 1.25
CA ASP A 64 -11.59 -10.79 2.63
C ASP A 64 -10.68 -10.01 3.57
N ARG A 65 -9.38 -9.97 3.23
CA ARG A 65 -8.37 -9.28 4.00
C ARG A 65 -7.33 -8.59 3.13
N VAL A 66 -6.88 -7.42 3.57
CA VAL A 66 -5.83 -6.64 2.93
C VAL A 66 -4.75 -6.31 3.95
N VAL A 67 -3.52 -6.66 3.65
CA VAL A 67 -2.34 -6.32 4.43
C VAL A 67 -1.46 -5.38 3.62
N VAL A 68 -1.13 -4.22 4.17
CA VAL A 68 -0.27 -3.23 3.50
C VAL A 68 1.06 -3.17 4.22
N LEU A 69 2.15 -3.53 3.51
CA LEU A 69 3.50 -3.46 4.02
C LEU A 69 4.13 -2.12 3.66
N MET A 70 4.59 -1.39 4.66
CA MET A 70 5.20 -0.08 4.51
C MET A 70 6.56 -0.02 5.23
N PRO A 71 7.59 0.61 4.63
CA PRO A 71 8.96 0.51 5.14
C PRO A 71 9.18 1.17 6.50
N ARG A 72 8.35 2.17 6.87
CA ARG A 72 8.57 3.01 8.05
C ARG A 72 7.33 3.14 8.92
N ARG A 73 7.50 3.03 10.24
CA ARG A 73 6.41 3.14 11.24
C ARG A 73 5.61 4.44 11.12
N VAL A 74 6.29 5.57 10.94
CA VAL A 74 5.63 6.88 10.81
C VAL A 74 4.70 6.92 9.60
N ILE A 75 5.08 6.24 8.51
CA ILE A 75 4.23 6.12 7.32
C ILE A 75 3.02 5.24 7.65
N VAL A 76 3.23 4.11 8.32
CA VAL A 76 2.14 3.23 8.78
C VAL A 76 1.12 4.02 9.60
N ASP A 77 1.56 4.82 10.59
CA ASP A 77 0.67 5.62 11.43
C ASP A 77 -0.16 6.61 10.60
N ASN A 78 0.51 7.45 9.81
CA ASN A 78 -0.15 8.52 9.04
C ASN A 78 -1.12 7.96 7.98
N VAL A 79 -0.72 6.90 7.28
CA VAL A 79 -1.56 6.30 6.22
C VAL A 79 -2.76 5.58 6.82
N THR A 80 -2.57 4.89 7.95
CA THR A 80 -3.69 4.25 8.65
C THR A 80 -4.76 5.27 9.04
N GLU A 81 -4.36 6.37 9.68
CA GLU A 81 -5.30 7.44 10.09
C GLU A 81 -6.01 8.06 8.88
N TYR A 82 -5.27 8.31 7.80
CA TYR A 82 -5.86 8.86 6.57
C TYR A 82 -6.90 7.92 5.95
N VAL A 83 -6.55 6.63 5.80
CA VAL A 83 -7.43 5.64 5.18
C VAL A 83 -8.64 5.34 6.07
N GLU A 84 -8.44 5.24 7.38
CA GLU A 84 -9.55 5.05 8.32
C GLU A 84 -10.55 6.20 8.25
N LYS A 85 -10.06 7.46 8.27
CA LYS A 85 -10.90 8.64 8.12
C LYS A 85 -11.67 8.62 6.81
N SER A 86 -10.99 8.32 5.70
CA SER A 86 -11.59 8.23 4.37
C SER A 86 -12.71 7.19 4.31
N LEU A 87 -12.48 5.99 4.86
CA LEU A 87 -13.48 4.92 4.89
C LEU A 87 -14.66 5.25 5.82
N ARG A 88 -14.42 5.91 6.95
CA ARG A 88 -15.51 6.39 7.83
C ARG A 88 -16.41 7.41 7.13
N GLU A 89 -15.83 8.32 6.35
CA GLU A 89 -16.58 9.30 5.58
C GLU A 89 -17.41 8.63 4.46
N GLN A 90 -16.89 7.58 3.83
CA GLN A 90 -17.58 6.87 2.75
C GLN A 90 -18.67 5.92 3.24
N LEU A 91 -18.44 5.21 4.34
CA LEU A 91 -19.34 4.20 4.88
C LEU A 91 -20.34 4.77 5.90
N GLY A 92 -20.06 5.92 6.48
CA GLY A 92 -20.93 6.56 7.48
C GLY A 92 -21.27 5.65 8.65
N GLU A 93 -22.55 5.47 8.94
CA GLU A 93 -23.03 4.61 10.03
C GLU A 93 -22.76 3.10 9.78
N GLN A 94 -22.47 2.72 8.55
CA GLN A 94 -22.16 1.33 8.19
C GLN A 94 -20.67 0.99 8.37
N TYR A 95 -19.84 1.94 8.84
CA TYR A 95 -18.43 1.67 9.11
C TYR A 95 -18.26 0.65 10.24
N PRO A 96 -17.70 -0.55 9.97
CA PRO A 96 -17.53 -1.56 11.00
C PRO A 96 -16.43 -1.15 11.98
N ASN A 97 -16.67 -1.40 13.26
CA ASN A 97 -15.62 -1.25 14.26
C ASN A 97 -14.42 -2.15 13.89
N HIS A 98 -13.22 -1.63 14.07
CA HIS A 98 -11.97 -2.34 13.79
C HIS A 98 -11.74 -2.74 12.32
N LEU A 99 -12.46 -2.14 11.36
CA LEU A 99 -12.23 -2.39 9.93
C LEU A 99 -10.77 -2.16 9.53
N VAL A 100 -10.21 -1.04 9.97
CA VAL A 100 -8.81 -0.65 9.73
C VAL A 100 -8.01 -0.80 11.02
N GLY A 101 -6.78 -1.29 10.89
CA GLY A 101 -5.85 -1.41 12.00
C GLY A 101 -4.40 -1.27 11.58
N LYS A 102 -3.50 -1.15 12.56
CA LYS A 102 -2.06 -1.08 12.33
C LYS A 102 -1.29 -1.97 13.30
N ILE A 103 -0.18 -2.51 12.84
CA ILE A 103 0.74 -3.28 13.68
C ILE A 103 2.19 -2.92 13.34
N HIS A 104 2.93 -2.46 14.33
CA HIS A 104 4.37 -2.26 14.27
C HIS A 104 4.99 -2.35 15.67
N GLY A 105 6.32 -2.22 15.79
CA GLY A 105 7.04 -2.46 17.04
C GLY A 105 6.61 -1.61 18.25
N ARG A 106 5.78 -0.59 18.08
CA ARG A 106 5.27 0.29 19.14
C ARG A 106 3.75 0.32 19.28
N ALA A 107 3.02 -0.26 18.32
CA ALA A 107 1.55 -0.28 18.31
C ALA A 107 1.00 -1.59 17.80
N THR A 108 -0.05 -2.06 18.44
CA THR A 108 -0.86 -3.18 17.96
C THR A 108 -2.31 -2.77 18.11
N GLU A 109 -2.86 -2.21 17.03
CA GLU A 109 -4.23 -1.70 16.96
C GLU A 109 -5.03 -2.47 15.91
N ALA A 110 -4.82 -3.77 15.86
CA ALA A 110 -5.56 -4.68 15.00
C ALA A 110 -6.16 -5.80 15.84
N THR A 111 -7.36 -6.18 15.48
CA THR A 111 -8.11 -7.29 16.07
C THR A 111 -8.28 -8.40 15.03
N PRO A 112 -8.77 -9.56 15.41
CA PRO A 112 -9.14 -10.62 14.47
C PRO A 112 -10.10 -10.19 13.36
N ASP A 113 -10.95 -9.21 13.65
CA ASP A 113 -11.96 -8.69 12.72
C ASP A 113 -11.41 -7.58 11.80
N THR A 114 -10.15 -7.15 12.00
CA THR A 114 -9.50 -6.15 11.14
C THR A 114 -9.29 -6.70 9.75
N ARG A 115 -9.90 -6.06 8.76
CA ARG A 115 -9.81 -6.46 7.35
C ARG A 115 -8.71 -5.75 6.58
N LEU A 116 -8.42 -4.51 6.93
CA LEU A 116 -7.35 -3.73 6.34
C LEU A 116 -6.31 -3.42 7.40
N CYS A 117 -5.14 -4.02 7.30
CA CYS A 117 -4.08 -3.89 8.29
C CYS A 117 -2.80 -3.33 7.67
N PHE A 118 -2.35 -2.19 8.19
CA PHE A 118 -1.08 -1.58 7.82
C PHE A 118 0.02 -2.04 8.78
N MET A 119 1.16 -2.48 8.25
CA MET A 119 2.25 -2.94 9.11
C MET A 119 3.64 -2.78 8.49
N THR A 120 4.66 -2.88 9.35
CA THR A 120 6.05 -2.91 8.88
C THR A 120 6.45 -4.34 8.47
N PRO A 121 7.41 -4.49 7.52
CA PRO A 121 7.88 -5.79 7.06
C PRO A 121 8.36 -6.71 8.17
N ALA A 122 9.18 -6.18 9.10
CA ALA A 122 9.65 -6.95 10.26
C ALA A 122 8.52 -7.49 11.15
N THR A 123 7.42 -6.74 11.26
CA THR A 123 6.27 -7.20 12.04
C THR A 123 5.48 -8.26 11.28
N PHE A 124 5.30 -8.08 9.98
CA PHE A 124 4.67 -9.07 9.10
C PHE A 124 5.40 -10.41 9.17
N THR A 125 6.71 -10.40 8.99
CA THR A 125 7.56 -11.60 9.07
C THR A 125 7.36 -12.37 10.39
N LYS A 126 7.35 -11.65 11.52
CA LYS A 126 7.16 -12.27 12.85
C LYS A 126 5.77 -12.90 13.04
N LYS A 127 4.77 -12.39 12.34
CA LYS A 127 3.37 -12.84 12.47
C LYS A 127 2.92 -13.77 11.35
N LEU A 128 3.75 -13.95 10.32
CA LEU A 128 3.36 -14.64 9.09
C LEU A 128 2.89 -16.07 9.34
N GLU A 129 3.55 -16.83 10.21
CA GLU A 129 3.15 -18.21 10.54
C GLU A 129 1.75 -18.22 11.16
N GLN A 130 1.46 -17.31 12.08
CA GLN A 130 0.14 -17.14 12.65
C GLN A 130 -0.88 -16.76 11.58
N PHE A 131 -0.56 -15.76 10.74
CA PHE A 131 -1.45 -15.29 9.67
C PHE A 131 -1.74 -16.40 8.65
N SER A 132 -0.72 -17.15 8.24
CA SER A 132 -0.91 -18.27 7.30
C SER A 132 -1.80 -19.37 7.86
N SER A 133 -1.80 -19.57 9.18
CA SER A 133 -2.69 -20.51 9.84
C SER A 133 -4.11 -19.98 10.03
N ASP A 134 -4.24 -18.72 10.46
CA ASP A 134 -5.53 -18.13 10.82
C ASP A 134 -6.34 -17.72 9.58
N TRP A 135 -5.66 -17.30 8.50
CA TRP A 135 -6.26 -16.74 7.27
C TRP A 135 -6.09 -17.64 6.04
N GLN A 136 -5.73 -18.89 6.22
CA GLN A 136 -5.48 -19.81 5.09
C GLN A 136 -6.67 -19.95 4.13
N ASP A 137 -7.88 -19.83 4.66
CA ASP A 137 -9.13 -19.94 3.91
C ASP A 137 -9.66 -18.60 3.39
N GLU A 138 -9.04 -17.49 3.78
CA GLU A 138 -9.42 -16.14 3.36
C GLU A 138 -8.69 -15.72 2.09
N LYS A 139 -9.41 -15.04 1.18
CA LYS A 139 -8.81 -14.39 0.03
C LYS A 139 -8.08 -13.13 0.51
N THR A 140 -6.76 -13.21 0.63
CA THR A 140 -5.92 -12.17 1.23
C THR A 140 -5.06 -11.49 0.17
N LEU A 141 -5.04 -10.15 0.16
CA LEU A 141 -4.11 -9.35 -0.62
C LEU A 141 -3.00 -8.82 0.28
N ILE A 142 -1.75 -9.00 -0.13
CA ILE A 142 -0.57 -8.35 0.44
C ILE A 142 -0.12 -7.25 -0.52
N LEU A 143 -0.32 -5.99 -0.13
CA LEU A 143 0.12 -4.83 -0.90
C LEU A 143 1.45 -4.32 -0.34
N VAL A 144 2.50 -4.38 -1.15
CA VAL A 144 3.86 -3.97 -0.78
C VAL A 144 4.12 -2.58 -1.32
N ASP A 145 4.21 -1.59 -0.44
CA ASP A 145 4.38 -0.20 -0.83
C ASP A 145 5.85 0.20 -0.91
N GLU A 146 6.15 1.06 -1.89
CA GLU A 146 7.47 1.66 -2.13
C GLU A 146 8.61 0.60 -2.18
N ILE A 147 8.38 -0.47 -2.94
CA ILE A 147 9.34 -1.60 -3.03
C ILE A 147 10.74 -1.14 -3.47
N HIS A 148 10.87 -0.02 -4.17
CA HIS A 148 12.15 0.55 -4.56
C HIS A 148 12.97 1.12 -3.36
N GLU A 149 12.34 1.39 -2.20
CA GLU A 149 13.05 1.62 -0.92
C GLU A 149 13.50 0.28 -0.29
N ALA A 150 13.57 -0.80 -1.09
CA ALA A 150 13.83 -2.14 -0.60
C ALA A 150 15.04 -2.19 0.32
N ASN A 151 14.79 -2.70 1.51
CA ASN A 151 15.80 -3.10 2.46
C ASN A 151 15.66 -4.61 2.70
N LEU A 152 16.64 -5.20 3.35
CA LEU A 152 16.65 -6.64 3.63
C LEU A 152 15.36 -7.15 4.31
N GLU A 153 14.75 -6.34 5.18
CA GLU A 153 13.50 -6.71 5.87
C GLU A 153 12.32 -6.81 4.90
N MET A 154 12.23 -5.88 3.91
CA MET A 154 11.18 -5.89 2.89
C MET A 154 11.37 -7.06 1.93
N GLU A 155 12.59 -7.27 1.44
CA GLU A 155 12.90 -8.40 0.55
C GLU A 155 12.59 -9.75 1.22
N PHE A 156 12.97 -9.90 2.48
CA PHE A 156 12.67 -11.11 3.24
C PHE A 156 11.17 -11.30 3.46
N ALA A 157 10.45 -10.24 3.81
CA ALA A 157 9.00 -10.28 3.99
C ALA A 157 8.26 -10.66 2.70
N THR A 158 8.66 -10.11 1.55
CA THR A 158 8.07 -10.42 0.25
C THR A 158 8.36 -11.83 -0.22
N ALA A 159 9.57 -12.34 -0.01
CA ALA A 159 9.92 -13.72 -0.32
C ALA A 159 9.09 -14.72 0.50
N LEU A 160 8.89 -14.45 1.79
CA LEU A 160 8.03 -15.27 2.66
C LEU A 160 6.56 -15.16 2.28
N ALA A 161 6.08 -13.97 1.90
CA ALA A 161 4.73 -13.77 1.38
C ALA A 161 4.48 -14.60 0.12
N ALA A 162 5.43 -14.57 -0.82
CA ALA A 162 5.40 -15.36 -2.05
C ALA A 162 5.27 -16.86 -1.74
N LYS A 163 6.04 -17.37 -0.79
CA LYS A 163 5.93 -18.76 -0.35
C LYS A 163 4.56 -19.09 0.26
N SER A 164 3.97 -18.14 0.98
CA SER A 164 2.61 -18.31 1.54
C SER A 164 1.53 -18.32 0.45
N ILE A 165 1.72 -17.58 -0.64
CA ILE A 165 0.84 -17.59 -1.82
C ILE A 165 0.79 -19.00 -2.44
N GLU A 166 1.95 -19.65 -2.63
CA GLU A 166 2.01 -21.02 -3.12
C GLU A 166 1.27 -21.99 -2.19
N ASN A 167 1.50 -21.87 -0.89
CA ASN A 167 0.96 -22.80 0.11
C ASN A 167 -0.56 -22.67 0.30
N THR A 168 -1.09 -21.45 0.31
CA THR A 168 -2.52 -21.21 0.57
C THR A 168 -3.38 -21.27 -0.69
N GLY A 169 -2.81 -20.90 -1.84
CA GLY A 169 -3.52 -20.77 -3.10
C GLY A 169 -4.58 -19.65 -3.17
N LYS A 170 -4.87 -18.99 -2.03
CA LYS A 170 -5.86 -17.92 -1.90
C LYS A 170 -5.27 -16.54 -1.66
N TRP A 171 -3.98 -16.48 -1.38
CA TRP A 171 -3.29 -15.23 -1.18
C TRP A 171 -2.81 -14.64 -2.49
N HIS A 172 -2.76 -13.33 -2.55
CA HIS A 172 -2.30 -12.52 -3.68
C HIS A 172 -1.32 -11.46 -3.18
N MET A 173 -0.45 -11.00 -4.04
CA MET A 173 0.48 -9.91 -3.72
C MET A 173 0.52 -8.89 -4.83
N ALA A 174 0.66 -7.62 -4.47
CA ALA A 174 0.89 -6.56 -5.44
C ALA A 174 2.03 -5.65 -4.96
N PHE A 175 2.95 -5.35 -5.85
CA PHE A 175 4.00 -4.36 -5.62
C PHE A 175 3.52 -2.99 -6.06
N SER A 176 3.74 -1.98 -5.23
CA SER A 176 3.44 -0.58 -5.52
C SER A 176 4.72 0.22 -5.63
N SER A 177 4.95 0.87 -6.78
CA SER A 177 6.15 1.68 -7.02
C SER A 177 5.87 2.84 -7.99
N ALA A 178 6.73 3.85 -7.97
CA ALA A 178 6.70 4.92 -8.98
C ALA A 178 7.14 4.39 -10.36
N THR A 179 8.07 3.45 -10.38
CA THR A 179 8.58 2.76 -11.59
C THR A 179 8.59 1.25 -11.34
N PRO A 180 8.24 0.43 -12.34
CA PRO A 180 8.43 -1.00 -12.21
C PRO A 180 9.94 -1.28 -12.18
N ASP A 181 10.42 -1.88 -11.10
CA ASP A 181 11.76 -2.42 -11.03
C ASP A 181 11.73 -3.86 -11.54
N THR A 182 12.01 -4.00 -12.83
CA THR A 182 11.91 -5.28 -13.53
C THR A 182 13.14 -6.16 -13.38
N GLU A 183 14.21 -5.68 -12.74
CA GLU A 183 15.45 -6.44 -12.64
C GLU A 183 15.54 -7.30 -11.37
N VAL A 184 14.84 -6.92 -10.30
CA VAL A 184 14.93 -7.59 -9.00
C VAL A 184 13.89 -8.70 -8.88
N SER A 185 14.34 -9.95 -8.90
CA SER A 185 13.59 -11.17 -8.56
C SER A 185 12.35 -11.51 -9.41
N GLN A 186 12.21 -10.94 -10.61
CA GLN A 186 11.07 -11.18 -11.49
C GLN A 186 10.86 -12.68 -11.76
N ALA A 187 11.92 -13.43 -12.03
CA ALA A 187 11.83 -14.85 -12.35
C ALA A 187 11.16 -15.69 -11.24
N MET A 188 11.48 -15.45 -9.97
CA MET A 188 10.86 -16.17 -8.87
C MET A 188 9.36 -15.89 -8.76
N TYR A 189 8.96 -14.64 -8.97
CA TYR A 189 7.54 -14.27 -8.90
C TYR A 189 6.76 -14.68 -10.13
N GLU A 190 7.40 -14.73 -11.30
CA GLU A 190 6.82 -15.26 -12.54
C GLU A 190 6.53 -16.76 -12.45
N ASP A 191 7.42 -17.52 -11.82
CA ASP A 191 7.17 -18.95 -11.55
C ASP A 191 5.90 -19.17 -10.72
N ILE A 192 5.71 -18.37 -9.66
CA ILE A 192 4.51 -18.43 -8.81
C ILE A 192 3.25 -17.99 -9.57
N ASN A 193 3.38 -17.00 -10.43
CA ASN A 193 2.28 -16.46 -11.22
C ASN A 193 1.92 -17.37 -12.42
N GLY A 194 2.87 -18.19 -12.87
CA GLY A 194 2.75 -19.01 -14.08
C GLY A 194 2.84 -18.23 -15.39
N SER A 195 3.17 -16.94 -15.33
CA SER A 195 3.30 -16.01 -16.45
C SER A 195 4.04 -14.74 -16.01
N GLU A 196 4.36 -13.87 -16.97
CA GLU A 196 4.82 -12.50 -16.66
C GLU A 196 3.88 -11.81 -15.67
N LEU A 197 4.47 -10.96 -14.82
CA LEU A 197 3.68 -10.20 -13.84
C LEU A 197 2.90 -9.09 -14.56
N PRO A 198 1.57 -9.07 -14.46
CA PRO A 198 0.80 -7.99 -15.05
C PRO A 198 1.09 -6.65 -14.33
N VAL A 199 1.14 -5.58 -15.11
CA VAL A 199 1.45 -4.23 -14.66
C VAL A 199 0.27 -3.32 -14.94
N VAL A 200 -0.31 -2.74 -13.90
CA VAL A 200 -1.26 -1.63 -14.03
C VAL A 200 -0.52 -0.32 -13.90
N THR A 201 -0.62 0.54 -14.90
CA THR A 201 0.01 1.85 -14.90
C THR A 201 -1.01 2.96 -14.66
N ILE A 202 -0.99 3.54 -13.46
CA ILE A 202 -1.83 4.67 -13.09
C ILE A 202 -1.24 5.95 -13.67
N LYS A 203 -1.96 6.58 -14.59
CA LYS A 203 -1.54 7.82 -15.24
C LYS A 203 -2.16 9.04 -14.56
N GLY A 204 -1.41 10.16 -14.57
CA GLY A 204 -1.87 11.44 -14.04
C GLY A 204 -1.35 11.72 -12.63
N ARG A 205 -1.34 13.00 -12.29
CA ARG A 205 -1.02 13.53 -10.95
C ARG A 205 -2.21 14.33 -10.44
N PRO A 206 -2.44 14.41 -9.13
CA PRO A 206 -3.52 15.22 -8.56
C PRO A 206 -3.28 16.73 -8.75
N HIS A 207 -2.02 17.13 -8.90
CA HIS A 207 -1.61 18.52 -9.10
C HIS A 207 -0.51 18.58 -10.15
N ASP A 208 -0.53 19.61 -10.97
CA ASP A 208 0.56 19.93 -11.87
C ASP A 208 1.78 20.36 -11.06
N ILE A 209 2.97 20.01 -11.56
CA ILE A 209 4.25 20.39 -10.96
C ILE A 209 4.99 21.17 -12.01
N ASP A 210 5.20 22.44 -11.75
CA ASP A 210 6.11 23.27 -12.53
C ASP A 210 7.53 23.07 -11.98
N ILE A 211 8.44 22.66 -12.84
CA ILE A 211 9.85 22.48 -12.49
C ILE A 211 10.62 23.65 -13.09
N GLU A 212 11.19 24.46 -12.22
CA GLU A 212 12.13 25.51 -12.60
C GLU A 212 13.54 25.07 -12.19
N GLU A 213 14.44 25.02 -13.17
CA GLU A 213 15.85 24.66 -12.94
C GLU A 213 16.69 25.94 -12.86
N ASP A 214 16.75 26.54 -11.68
CA ASP A 214 17.59 27.70 -11.41
C ASP A 214 18.77 27.39 -10.50
N LYS A 215 19.87 28.11 -10.70
CA LYS A 215 21.06 27.96 -9.89
C LYS A 215 21.03 28.93 -8.71
N VAL A 216 20.58 28.46 -7.57
CA VAL A 216 20.75 29.18 -6.30
C VAL A 216 21.90 28.55 -5.52
N ASN A 217 22.74 29.41 -4.90
CA ASN A 217 23.96 28.93 -4.24
C ASN A 217 23.72 28.59 -2.75
N THR A 218 22.64 29.10 -2.17
CA THR A 218 22.34 28.93 -0.75
C THR A 218 20.85 28.66 -0.50
N VAL A 219 20.54 27.99 0.61
CA VAL A 219 19.16 27.80 1.07
C VAL A 219 18.44 29.13 1.30
N SER A 220 19.18 30.15 1.80
CA SER A 220 18.62 31.48 2.04
C SER A 220 18.22 32.17 0.76
N GLU A 221 19.04 32.09 -0.30
CA GLU A 221 18.70 32.62 -1.63
C GLU A 221 17.48 31.95 -2.21
N ALA A 222 17.43 30.60 -2.18
CA ALA A 222 16.25 29.82 -2.63
C ALA A 222 14.97 30.23 -1.89
N TYR A 223 15.03 30.42 -0.57
CA TYR A 223 13.89 30.88 0.20
C TYR A 223 13.44 32.30 -0.16
N LEU A 224 14.37 33.22 -0.33
CA LEU A 224 14.05 34.62 -0.67
C LEU A 224 13.47 34.75 -2.08
N GLU A 225 13.89 33.89 -2.99
CA GLU A 225 13.46 33.94 -4.39
C GLU A 225 12.13 33.21 -4.61
N TYR A 226 11.98 31.98 -4.07
CA TYR A 226 10.83 31.10 -4.33
C TYR A 226 9.93 30.84 -3.11
N GLY A 227 10.47 30.94 -1.90
CA GLY A 227 9.78 30.57 -0.67
C GLY A 227 8.99 31.67 -0.01
N LYS A 228 9.38 32.94 -0.21
CA LYS A 228 8.88 34.09 0.53
C LYS A 228 7.38 34.35 0.35
N ASP A 229 6.87 34.14 -0.84
CA ASP A 229 5.47 34.39 -1.19
C ASP A 229 4.62 33.07 -1.17
N SER A 230 5.25 31.95 -0.91
CA SER A 230 4.56 30.66 -0.84
C SER A 230 3.92 30.42 0.52
N LYS A 231 2.74 29.77 0.55
CA LYS A 231 2.07 29.39 1.79
C LYS A 231 2.84 28.34 2.59
N LYS A 232 3.60 27.48 1.90
CA LYS A 232 4.45 26.44 2.48
C LYS A 232 5.62 26.18 1.55
N SER A 233 6.81 26.06 2.10
CA SER A 233 8.03 25.73 1.39
C SER A 233 8.67 24.48 2.03
N LEU A 234 9.15 23.57 1.20
CA LEU A 234 9.92 22.39 1.62
C LEU A 234 11.26 22.42 0.89
N ILE A 235 12.34 22.51 1.66
CA ILE A 235 13.69 22.60 1.13
C ILE A 235 14.45 21.32 1.47
N PHE A 236 14.97 20.66 0.45
CA PHE A 236 15.81 19.47 0.61
C PHE A 236 17.28 19.90 0.60
N VAL A 237 18.04 19.42 1.60
CA VAL A 237 19.47 19.69 1.74
C VAL A 237 20.25 18.40 1.94
N GLU A 238 21.52 18.38 1.58
CA GLU A 238 22.40 17.24 1.75
C GLU A 238 22.79 17.03 3.23
N GLY A 239 21.96 16.31 3.96
CA GLY A 239 22.23 15.91 5.33
C GLY A 239 22.10 17.01 6.39
N VAL A 240 22.14 16.58 7.67
CA VAL A 240 21.90 17.46 8.83
C VAL A 240 23.00 18.51 9.06
N ARG A 241 24.17 18.34 8.45
CA ARG A 241 25.31 19.28 8.59
C ARG A 241 25.27 20.46 7.62
N SER A 242 24.28 20.52 6.75
CA SER A 242 24.13 21.55 5.71
C SER A 242 23.13 22.64 6.08
N ILE A 243 22.65 22.67 7.32
CA ILE A 243 21.72 23.68 7.85
C ILE A 243 22.47 24.69 8.70
#